data_50458dc7c601806a9c16b0ef814660cb
#
_entry.id   50458dc7c601806a9c16b0ef814660cb
#
_cell.length_a   1.000
_cell.length_b   1.000
_cell.length_c   1.000
_cell.angle_alpha   90.00
_cell.angle_beta   90.00
_cell.angle_gamma   90.00
#
_symmetry.space_group_name_H-M   'P 1'
#
loop_
_entity.id
_entity.type
_entity.pdbx_description
1 polymer ?
#
loop_
_entity_poly.entity_id
_entity_poly.type
_entity_poly.pdbx_seq_one_letter_code
_entity_poly.pdbx_strand_id
1 'polypeptide(L)'
;MDSVAQSFLAEIERFLSSAGIDPSALGKGALGDPNFVFDLRKGRSPSTRTIDKVRGWIGQQSAPAGTPKTLHRDAATLTHLERLEAESIHIMREVAAECEKPVMLYSIGKDSAVMLHLAIKAFYPSKPPFPLMHVDTGWKFRDMYAMREATAKKYDWDLIVHKNPEGVAKNVNPFDHGSALHTQIMKTDGLKQALDKYGFDAAFGGARRDEEKSRAKERIFSFRDSHHRWDPKNQRPELWDLYNARKSKGESIRVFPLSNWTELDIWQ
;
A
#
# COMPACT_ATOMS: atom_id res chain seq x y z
N MET A 1 -34.60 44.78 12.83
CA MET A 1 -33.48 43.90 12.32
C MET A 1 -33.89 43.42 10.94
N ASP A 2 -32.97 43.50 10.00
CA ASP A 2 -33.19 42.92 8.68
C ASP A 2 -33.43 41.41 8.79
N SER A 3 -34.38 40.90 8.02
CA SER A 3 -34.72 39.46 7.95
C SER A 3 -33.50 38.57 7.75
N VAL A 4 -32.50 39.04 7.01
CA VAL A 4 -31.23 38.34 6.73
C VAL A 4 -30.35 38.22 8.00
N ALA A 5 -30.26 39.31 8.80
CA ALA A 5 -29.49 39.31 10.03
C ALA A 5 -30.08 38.34 11.09
N GLN A 6 -31.40 38.27 11.17
CA GLN A 6 -32.11 37.35 12.09
C GLN A 6 -31.89 35.88 11.67
N SER A 7 -32.04 35.57 10.39
CA SER A 7 -31.82 34.24 9.85
C SER A 7 -30.37 33.80 10.08
N PHE A 8 -29.42 34.71 9.87
CA PHE A 8 -28.00 34.42 10.07
C PHE A 8 -27.65 34.24 11.57
N LEU A 9 -28.22 35.01 12.47
CA LEU A 9 -28.06 34.80 13.91
C LEU A 9 -28.61 33.40 14.32
N ALA A 10 -29.76 33.00 13.83
CA ALA A 10 -30.33 31.72 14.12
C ALA A 10 -29.47 30.55 13.60
N GLU A 11 -28.77 30.73 12.47
CA GLU A 11 -27.79 29.79 11.92
C GLU A 11 -26.57 29.62 12.87
N ILE A 12 -26.03 30.75 13.36
CA ILE A 12 -24.92 30.79 14.31
C ILE A 12 -25.31 30.08 15.63
N GLU A 13 -26.47 30.40 16.21
CA GLU A 13 -26.91 29.84 17.48
C GLU A 13 -27.10 28.31 17.42
N ARG A 14 -27.65 27.81 16.30
CA ARG A 14 -27.75 26.36 16.07
C ARG A 14 -26.37 25.71 16.03
N PHE A 15 -25.42 26.33 15.35
CA PHE A 15 -24.05 25.83 15.27
C PHE A 15 -23.36 25.83 16.65
N LEU A 16 -23.45 26.93 17.40
CA LEU A 16 -22.85 27.04 18.75
C LEU A 16 -23.40 25.96 19.67
N SER A 17 -24.72 25.71 19.63
CA SER A 17 -25.37 24.68 20.45
C SER A 17 -24.97 23.28 20.04
N SER A 18 -24.83 23.01 18.74
CA SER A 18 -24.48 21.67 18.24
C SER A 18 -22.98 21.34 18.39
N ALA A 19 -22.11 22.34 18.26
CA ALA A 19 -20.66 22.18 18.29
C ALA A 19 -20.05 22.36 19.70
N GLY A 20 -20.83 22.89 20.67
CA GLY A 20 -20.35 23.20 22.02
C GLY A 20 -19.29 24.31 22.05
N ILE A 21 -19.31 25.21 21.08
CA ILE A 21 -18.33 26.30 20.94
C ILE A 21 -18.84 27.57 21.60
N ASP A 22 -17.95 28.25 22.33
CA ASP A 22 -18.25 29.55 22.92
C ASP A 22 -18.42 30.65 21.85
N PRO A 23 -19.40 31.58 22.01
CA PRO A 23 -19.64 32.67 21.10
C PRO A 23 -18.41 33.54 20.82
N SER A 24 -17.57 33.81 21.84
CA SER A 24 -16.31 34.55 21.68
C SER A 24 -15.28 33.81 20.83
N ALA A 25 -15.24 32.46 20.94
CA ALA A 25 -14.34 31.62 20.16
C ALA A 25 -14.71 31.65 18.67
N LEU A 26 -16.02 31.61 18.34
CA LEU A 26 -16.48 31.77 16.96
C LEU A 26 -16.10 33.13 16.40
N GLY A 27 -16.43 34.21 17.09
CA GLY A 27 -16.11 35.56 16.66
C GLY A 27 -14.63 35.78 16.42
N LYS A 28 -13.79 35.30 17.35
CA LYS A 28 -12.33 35.38 17.26
C LYS A 28 -11.79 34.53 16.11
N GLY A 29 -12.28 33.34 15.96
CA GLY A 29 -11.78 32.39 14.92
C GLY A 29 -12.17 32.81 13.50
N ALA A 30 -13.42 33.26 13.30
CA ALA A 30 -13.92 33.62 11.98
C ALA A 30 -13.52 35.03 11.52
N LEU A 31 -13.44 35.97 12.44
CA LEU A 31 -13.31 37.41 12.11
C LEU A 31 -12.20 38.14 12.88
N GLY A 32 -11.58 37.50 13.87
CA GLY A 32 -10.65 38.16 14.81
C GLY A 32 -11.36 39.07 15.85
N ASP A 33 -12.69 39.03 15.91
CA ASP A 33 -13.53 39.89 16.77
C ASP A 33 -14.30 39.02 17.78
N PRO A 34 -13.87 38.89 19.04
CA PRO A 34 -14.53 38.08 20.06
C PRO A 34 -15.95 38.58 20.42
N ASN A 35 -16.25 39.81 20.16
CA ASN A 35 -17.56 40.42 20.50
C ASN A 35 -18.60 40.27 19.39
N PHE A 36 -18.21 39.80 18.22
CA PHE A 36 -19.06 39.75 17.03
C PHE A 36 -20.45 39.14 17.27
N VAL A 37 -20.52 37.97 17.91
CA VAL A 37 -21.81 37.26 18.16
C VAL A 37 -22.67 38.05 19.17
N PHE A 38 -22.06 38.65 20.19
CA PHE A 38 -22.76 39.45 21.16
C PHE A 38 -23.35 40.73 20.54
N ASP A 39 -22.60 41.37 19.62
CA ASP A 39 -23.09 42.53 18.91
C ASP A 39 -24.19 42.19 17.90
N LEU A 40 -24.11 41.01 17.28
CA LEU A 40 -25.16 40.48 16.42
C LEU A 40 -26.47 40.26 17.19
N ARG A 41 -26.39 39.74 18.43
CA ARG A 41 -27.52 39.59 19.36
C ARG A 41 -28.15 40.93 19.74
N LYS A 42 -27.32 41.98 19.82
CA LYS A 42 -27.78 43.36 20.11
C LYS A 42 -28.36 44.08 18.88
N GLY A 43 -28.38 43.40 17.71
CA GLY A 43 -29.05 43.96 16.52
C GLY A 43 -28.09 44.53 15.47
N ARG A 44 -26.79 44.28 15.57
CA ARG A 44 -25.83 44.65 14.51
C ARG A 44 -26.17 43.89 13.22
N SER A 45 -26.21 44.58 12.09
CA SER A 45 -26.37 43.94 10.77
C SER A 45 -25.02 43.71 10.13
N PRO A 46 -24.62 42.46 9.86
CA PRO A 46 -23.36 42.15 9.24
C PRO A 46 -23.41 42.38 7.72
N SER A 47 -22.27 42.73 7.12
CA SER A 47 -22.14 42.77 5.66
C SER A 47 -22.15 41.34 5.07
N THR A 48 -22.53 41.22 3.80
CA THR A 48 -22.53 39.95 3.06
C THR A 48 -21.15 39.29 3.15
N ARG A 49 -20.07 40.05 3.00
CA ARG A 49 -18.69 39.55 3.12
C ARG A 49 -18.39 39.00 4.52
N THR A 50 -18.99 39.54 5.56
CA THR A 50 -18.86 39.08 6.94
C THR A 50 -19.61 37.76 7.12
N ILE A 51 -20.82 37.63 6.56
CA ILE A 51 -21.62 36.43 6.56
C ILE A 51 -20.87 35.30 5.89
N ASP A 52 -20.29 35.51 4.71
CA ASP A 52 -19.54 34.52 3.95
C ASP A 52 -18.31 34.00 4.71
N LYS A 53 -17.57 34.92 5.38
CA LYS A 53 -16.43 34.52 6.21
C LYS A 53 -16.83 33.62 7.38
N VAL A 54 -17.91 33.98 8.07
CA VAL A 54 -18.40 33.18 9.21
C VAL A 54 -18.92 31.82 8.74
N ARG A 55 -19.67 31.77 7.66
CA ARG A 55 -20.13 30.51 7.05
C ARG A 55 -18.97 29.62 6.61
N GLY A 56 -17.97 30.20 6.00
CA GLY A 56 -16.74 29.48 5.62
C GLY A 56 -16.04 28.86 6.84
N TRP A 57 -15.95 29.62 7.94
CA TRP A 57 -15.35 29.12 9.17
C TRP A 57 -16.22 28.02 9.83
N ILE A 58 -17.55 28.20 9.91
CA ILE A 58 -18.49 27.19 10.40
C ILE A 58 -18.38 25.90 9.58
N GLY A 59 -18.31 25.99 8.25
CA GLY A 59 -18.14 24.84 7.37
C GLY A 59 -16.86 24.07 7.63
N GLN A 60 -15.78 24.75 8.01
CA GLN A 60 -14.52 24.11 8.39
C GLN A 60 -14.59 23.41 9.74
N GLN A 61 -15.40 23.89 10.68
CA GLN A 61 -15.59 23.29 12.00
C GLN A 61 -16.66 22.18 12.01
N SER A 62 -17.63 22.26 11.11
CA SER A 62 -18.75 21.30 11.00
C SER A 62 -18.37 20.03 10.20
N ALA A 63 -17.17 19.98 9.65
CA ALA A 63 -16.68 18.74 9.06
C ALA A 63 -16.56 17.68 10.19
N PRO A 64 -17.20 16.50 10.08
CA PRO A 64 -17.13 15.48 11.10
C PRO A 64 -15.67 15.17 11.37
N ALA A 65 -15.29 15.16 12.66
CA ALA A 65 -13.99 14.70 13.10
C ALA A 65 -13.85 13.24 12.67
N GLY A 66 -13.17 12.99 11.56
CA GLY A 66 -13.05 11.66 10.98
C GLY A 66 -13.09 11.59 9.46
N THR A 67 -13.44 12.66 8.76
CA THR A 67 -13.10 12.68 7.33
C THR A 67 -11.60 12.92 7.22
N PRO A 68 -10.80 11.94 6.76
CA PRO A 68 -9.42 12.26 6.41
C PRO A 68 -9.52 13.42 5.43
N LYS A 69 -8.84 14.55 5.72
CA LYS A 69 -8.55 15.53 4.70
C LYS A 69 -7.92 14.71 3.58
N THR A 70 -8.66 14.45 2.52
CA THR A 70 -8.09 14.12 1.23
C THR A 70 -7.32 15.37 0.84
N LEU A 71 -6.10 15.47 1.37
CA LEU A 71 -5.09 16.30 0.78
C LEU A 71 -4.93 15.70 -0.62
N HIS A 72 -5.59 16.28 -1.62
CA HIS A 72 -5.11 16.23 -2.98
C HIS A 72 -3.75 16.94 -2.94
N ARG A 73 -2.74 16.23 -2.41
CA ARG A 73 -1.36 16.59 -2.66
C ARG A 73 -1.16 16.34 -4.14
N ASP A 74 -0.95 17.39 -4.88
CA ASP A 74 -0.49 17.26 -6.25
C ASP A 74 0.70 16.29 -6.25
N ALA A 75 0.76 15.39 -7.23
CA ALA A 75 1.85 14.42 -7.34
C ALA A 75 3.24 15.10 -7.29
N ALA A 76 3.33 16.38 -7.66
CA ALA A 76 4.51 17.23 -7.56
C ALA A 76 4.95 17.55 -6.11
N THR A 77 4.07 17.38 -5.10
CA THR A 77 4.35 17.68 -3.68
C THR A 77 4.70 16.44 -2.86
N LEU A 78 4.63 15.23 -3.45
CA LEU A 78 5.00 14.00 -2.76
C LEU A 78 6.51 13.94 -2.54
N THR A 79 6.92 13.48 -1.36
CA THR A 79 8.31 13.14 -1.09
C THR A 79 8.77 11.96 -1.96
N HIS A 80 10.06 11.71 -2.02
CA HIS A 80 10.62 10.56 -2.74
C HIS A 80 9.98 9.24 -2.27
N LEU A 81 9.94 9.01 -0.97
CA LEU A 81 9.40 7.77 -0.39
C LEU A 81 7.88 7.65 -0.65
N GLU A 82 7.10 8.72 -0.50
CA GLU A 82 5.67 8.71 -0.81
C GLU A 82 5.38 8.37 -2.28
N ARG A 83 6.25 8.79 -3.21
CA ARG A 83 6.13 8.40 -4.63
C ARG A 83 6.40 6.91 -4.85
N LEU A 84 7.46 6.38 -4.24
CA LEU A 84 7.78 4.96 -4.29
C LEU A 84 6.66 4.09 -3.69
N GLU A 85 6.10 4.50 -2.56
CA GLU A 85 4.94 3.83 -1.96
C GLU A 85 3.73 3.84 -2.90
N ALA A 86 3.39 5.02 -3.47
CA ALA A 86 2.26 5.17 -4.38
C ALA A 86 2.41 4.28 -5.63
N GLU A 87 3.61 4.21 -6.20
CA GLU A 87 3.94 3.33 -7.33
C GLU A 87 3.75 1.86 -6.94
N SER A 88 4.33 1.43 -5.82
CA SER A 88 4.22 0.04 -5.35
C SER A 88 2.77 -0.37 -5.06
N ILE A 89 1.98 0.51 -4.44
CA ILE A 89 0.56 0.30 -4.18
C ILE A 89 -0.23 0.19 -5.49
N HIS A 90 0.07 1.04 -6.48
CA HIS A 90 -0.54 0.98 -7.81
C HIS A 90 -0.25 -0.36 -8.48
N ILE A 91 1.03 -0.79 -8.51
CA ILE A 91 1.45 -2.08 -9.07
C ILE A 91 0.69 -3.25 -8.43
N MET A 92 0.57 -3.26 -7.10
CA MET A 92 -0.13 -4.34 -6.38
C MET A 92 -1.61 -4.40 -6.73
N ARG A 93 -2.26 -3.23 -6.87
CA ARG A 93 -3.67 -3.14 -7.27
C ARG A 93 -3.90 -3.57 -8.71
N GLU A 94 -3.01 -3.18 -9.64
CA GLU A 94 -3.07 -3.62 -11.05
C GLU A 94 -2.98 -5.15 -11.15
N VAL A 95 -2.04 -5.78 -10.46
CA VAL A 95 -1.92 -7.24 -10.44
C VAL A 95 -3.16 -7.91 -9.87
N ALA A 96 -3.71 -7.38 -8.78
CA ALA A 96 -4.92 -7.94 -8.16
C ALA A 96 -6.16 -7.79 -9.07
N ALA A 97 -6.19 -6.78 -9.94
CA ALA A 97 -7.28 -6.56 -10.88
C ALA A 97 -7.16 -7.40 -12.16
N GLU A 98 -5.94 -7.64 -12.65
CA GLU A 98 -5.66 -8.22 -13.96
C GLU A 98 -5.32 -9.72 -13.91
N CYS A 99 -4.83 -10.22 -12.75
CA CYS A 99 -4.40 -11.61 -12.59
C CYS A 99 -5.46 -12.44 -11.86
N GLU A 100 -5.64 -13.67 -12.30
CA GLU A 100 -6.69 -14.55 -11.74
C GLU A 100 -6.28 -15.10 -10.36
N LYS A 101 -4.99 -15.39 -10.18
CA LYS A 101 -4.50 -16.05 -8.98
C LYS A 101 -3.12 -15.55 -8.55
N PRO A 102 -3.02 -14.30 -8.08
CA PRO A 102 -1.76 -13.76 -7.58
C PRO A 102 -1.36 -14.36 -6.24
N VAL A 103 -0.07 -14.31 -5.92
CA VAL A 103 0.51 -14.73 -4.64
C VAL A 103 1.64 -13.78 -4.22
N MET A 104 1.79 -13.50 -2.94
CA MET A 104 2.93 -12.73 -2.46
C MET A 104 3.98 -13.64 -1.79
N LEU A 105 5.20 -13.59 -2.33
CA LEU A 105 6.33 -14.33 -1.75
C LEU A 105 6.78 -13.66 -0.45
N TYR A 106 6.75 -14.41 0.65
CA TYR A 106 7.11 -13.92 1.97
C TYR A 106 8.32 -14.66 2.52
N SER A 107 9.50 -14.07 2.37
CA SER A 107 10.78 -14.65 2.82
C SER A 107 11.14 -14.30 4.27
N ILE A 108 10.41 -13.40 4.90
CA ILE A 108 10.66 -12.83 6.25
C ILE A 108 11.91 -11.93 6.27
N GLY A 109 12.44 -11.57 5.11
CA GLY A 109 13.50 -10.56 4.97
C GLY A 109 12.91 -9.14 4.92
N LYS A 110 13.77 -8.13 5.03
CA LYS A 110 13.40 -6.72 5.02
C LYS A 110 12.50 -6.33 3.84
N ASP A 111 12.87 -6.72 2.62
CA ASP A 111 12.13 -6.38 1.41
C ASP A 111 10.72 -7.00 1.41
N SER A 112 10.60 -8.26 1.83
CA SER A 112 9.30 -8.91 1.95
C SER A 112 8.46 -8.34 3.10
N ALA A 113 9.07 -7.77 4.13
CA ALA A 113 8.36 -7.08 5.20
C ALA A 113 7.80 -5.73 4.71
N VAL A 114 8.57 -4.97 3.93
CA VAL A 114 8.09 -3.74 3.27
C VAL A 114 6.96 -4.06 2.31
N MET A 115 7.09 -5.08 1.45
CA MET A 115 6.01 -5.51 0.56
C MET A 115 4.73 -5.88 1.32
N LEU A 116 4.86 -6.59 2.45
CA LEU A 116 3.72 -6.95 3.30
C LEU A 116 3.02 -5.70 3.82
N HIS A 117 3.78 -4.73 4.33
CA HIS A 117 3.24 -3.45 4.80
C HIS A 117 2.51 -2.70 3.68
N LEU A 118 3.12 -2.59 2.50
CA LEU A 118 2.54 -1.93 1.33
C LEU A 118 1.27 -2.63 0.83
N ALA A 119 1.24 -3.96 0.85
CA ALA A 119 0.04 -4.72 0.48
C ALA A 119 -1.12 -4.46 1.45
N ILE A 120 -0.85 -4.45 2.76
CA ILE A 120 -1.87 -4.07 3.76
C ILE A 120 -2.38 -2.66 3.49
N LYS A 121 -1.47 -1.70 3.23
CA LYS A 121 -1.81 -0.31 2.92
C LYS A 121 -2.60 -0.18 1.61
N ALA A 122 -2.26 -0.98 0.59
CA ALA A 122 -2.91 -0.97 -0.72
C ALA A 122 -4.38 -1.37 -0.67
N PHE A 123 -4.75 -2.30 0.21
CA PHE A 123 -6.10 -2.88 0.27
C PHE A 123 -6.88 -2.49 1.52
N TYR A 124 -6.32 -1.65 2.40
CA TYR A 124 -7.02 -1.16 3.59
C TYR A 124 -8.39 -0.53 3.23
N PRO A 125 -9.49 -0.81 3.97
CA PRO A 125 -9.57 -1.59 5.21
C PRO A 125 -9.73 -3.12 5.00
N SER A 126 -9.79 -3.59 3.75
CA SER A 126 -9.91 -5.01 3.43
C SER A 126 -8.55 -5.71 3.51
N LYS A 127 -8.59 -7.05 3.55
CA LYS A 127 -7.37 -7.87 3.38
C LYS A 127 -6.90 -7.83 1.93
N PRO A 128 -5.59 -7.98 1.68
CA PRO A 128 -5.11 -8.24 0.33
C PRO A 128 -5.76 -9.49 -0.27
N PRO A 129 -6.22 -9.45 -1.54
CA PRO A 129 -6.99 -10.53 -2.16
C PRO A 129 -6.12 -11.67 -2.69
N PHE A 130 -4.99 -11.94 -2.05
CA PHE A 130 -4.05 -12.99 -2.42
C PHE A 130 -3.33 -13.53 -1.18
N PRO A 131 -2.92 -14.83 -1.17
CA PRO A 131 -2.23 -15.41 -0.04
C PRO A 131 -0.75 -15.01 0.02
N LEU A 132 -0.15 -15.19 1.21
CA LEU A 132 1.29 -15.22 1.40
C LEU A 132 1.82 -16.62 1.05
N MET A 133 2.98 -16.71 0.42
CA MET A 133 3.67 -17.96 0.19
C MET A 133 5.11 -17.92 0.68
N HIS A 134 5.43 -18.84 1.56
CA HIS A 134 6.78 -19.05 2.05
C HIS A 134 7.37 -20.33 1.46
N VAL A 135 8.46 -20.20 0.70
CA VAL A 135 9.25 -21.35 0.26
C VAL A 135 10.25 -21.69 1.37
N ASP A 136 9.97 -22.78 2.07
CA ASP A 136 10.79 -23.22 3.20
C ASP A 136 11.97 -24.05 2.72
N THR A 137 13.17 -23.53 2.91
CA THR A 137 14.43 -24.21 2.58
C THR A 137 14.92 -25.15 3.70
N GLY A 138 14.24 -25.13 4.86
CA GLY A 138 14.62 -25.92 6.03
C GLY A 138 15.76 -25.33 6.87
N TRP A 139 16.45 -24.31 6.38
CA TRP A 139 17.65 -23.72 7.00
C TRP A 139 17.45 -22.24 7.30
N LYS A 140 16.63 -21.96 8.32
CA LYS A 140 16.36 -20.60 8.80
C LYS A 140 16.43 -20.56 10.32
N PHE A 141 16.61 -19.35 10.88
CA PHE A 141 16.56 -19.17 12.32
C PHE A 141 15.16 -19.48 12.87
N ARG A 142 15.09 -20.03 14.07
CA ARG A 142 13.81 -20.37 14.74
C ARG A 142 12.88 -19.17 14.86
N ASP A 143 13.45 -18.00 15.17
CA ASP A 143 12.70 -16.76 15.31
C ASP A 143 12.03 -16.33 14.01
N MET A 144 12.63 -16.65 12.85
CA MET A 144 12.01 -16.37 11.55
C MET A 144 10.75 -17.19 11.33
N TYR A 145 10.74 -18.46 11.74
CA TYR A 145 9.53 -19.28 11.67
C TYR A 145 8.45 -18.76 12.61
N ALA A 146 8.81 -18.41 13.85
CA ALA A 146 7.88 -17.83 14.82
C ALA A 146 7.30 -16.50 14.32
N MET A 147 8.13 -15.63 13.77
CA MET A 147 7.71 -14.34 13.20
C MET A 147 6.78 -14.53 12.00
N ARG A 148 7.04 -15.50 11.13
CA ARG A 148 6.20 -15.82 9.98
C ARG A 148 4.77 -16.14 10.42
N GLU A 149 4.63 -17.08 11.37
CA GLU A 149 3.32 -17.52 11.87
C GLU A 149 2.61 -16.39 12.64
N ALA A 150 3.36 -15.67 13.49
CA ALA A 150 2.81 -14.54 14.23
C ALA A 150 2.30 -13.43 13.31
N THR A 151 3.02 -13.15 12.22
CA THR A 151 2.64 -12.14 11.23
C THR A 151 1.38 -12.56 10.47
N ALA A 152 1.32 -13.78 9.97
CA ALA A 152 0.14 -14.29 9.26
C ALA A 152 -1.09 -14.26 10.18
N LYS A 153 -0.96 -14.68 11.44
CA LYS A 153 -2.02 -14.63 12.43
C LYS A 153 -2.45 -13.20 12.78
N LYS A 154 -1.49 -12.28 12.96
CA LYS A 154 -1.77 -10.89 13.31
C LYS A 154 -2.67 -10.19 12.29
N TYR A 155 -2.43 -10.45 11.02
CA TYR A 155 -3.17 -9.84 9.91
C TYR A 155 -4.29 -10.73 9.37
N ASP A 156 -4.51 -11.89 9.99
CA ASP A 156 -5.46 -12.91 9.54
C ASP A 156 -5.31 -13.18 8.02
N TRP A 157 -4.08 -13.40 7.59
CA TRP A 157 -3.70 -13.54 6.19
C TRP A 157 -3.32 -14.98 5.87
N ASP A 158 -3.90 -15.53 4.83
CA ASP A 158 -3.65 -16.91 4.41
C ASP A 158 -2.18 -17.13 4.09
N LEU A 159 -1.56 -18.10 4.77
CA LEU A 159 -0.15 -18.44 4.61
C LEU A 159 0.02 -19.85 4.04
N ILE A 160 0.63 -19.94 2.88
CA ILE A 160 1.03 -21.20 2.25
C ILE A 160 2.52 -21.41 2.53
N VAL A 161 2.85 -22.55 3.14
CA VAL A 161 4.25 -22.99 3.32
C VAL A 161 4.52 -24.13 2.38
N HIS A 162 5.46 -23.94 1.46
CA HIS A 162 5.89 -24.97 0.52
C HIS A 162 7.34 -25.36 0.78
N LYS A 163 7.60 -26.66 0.86
CA LYS A 163 8.93 -27.25 0.98
C LYS A 163 9.12 -28.23 -0.17
N ASN A 164 10.25 -28.17 -0.87
CA ASN A 164 10.52 -29.05 -1.98
C ASN A 164 10.57 -30.52 -1.51
N PRO A 165 9.61 -31.39 -1.89
CA PRO A 165 9.56 -32.76 -1.39
C PRO A 165 10.75 -33.61 -1.86
N GLU A 166 11.25 -33.35 -3.06
CA GLU A 166 12.42 -34.10 -3.59
C GLU A 166 13.70 -33.74 -2.84
N GLY A 167 13.87 -32.44 -2.54
CA GLY A 167 15.00 -31.96 -1.75
C GLY A 167 14.97 -32.49 -0.32
N VAL A 168 13.76 -32.62 0.26
CA VAL A 168 13.58 -33.29 1.58
C VAL A 168 13.92 -34.75 1.51
N ALA A 169 13.41 -35.51 0.54
CA ALA A 169 13.66 -36.92 0.38
C ALA A 169 15.16 -37.25 0.19
N LYS A 170 15.89 -36.35 -0.49
CA LYS A 170 17.34 -36.44 -0.70
C LYS A 170 18.17 -35.84 0.43
N ASN A 171 17.54 -35.36 1.51
CA ASN A 171 18.18 -34.66 2.64
C ASN A 171 19.13 -33.55 2.19
N VAL A 172 18.72 -32.77 1.18
CA VAL A 172 19.55 -31.68 0.63
C VAL A 172 19.78 -30.60 1.68
N ASN A 173 21.05 -30.36 2.01
CA ASN A 173 21.45 -29.37 2.99
C ASN A 173 22.69 -28.57 2.49
N PRO A 174 22.93 -27.37 3.02
CA PRO A 174 23.99 -26.50 2.52
C PRO A 174 25.42 -26.97 2.92
N PHE A 175 25.56 -27.83 3.92
CA PHE A 175 26.86 -28.31 4.39
C PHE A 175 27.42 -29.42 3.51
N ASP A 176 26.60 -30.43 3.22
CA ASP A 176 27.02 -31.56 2.42
C ASP A 176 26.98 -31.30 0.91
N HIS A 177 26.06 -30.46 0.47
CA HIS A 177 25.79 -30.23 -0.95
C HIS A 177 26.24 -28.85 -1.45
N GLY A 178 26.68 -27.96 -0.53
CA GLY A 178 27.01 -26.57 -0.82
C GLY A 178 25.79 -25.66 -0.98
N SER A 179 26.01 -24.38 -0.74
CA SER A 179 24.92 -23.37 -0.73
C SER A 179 24.26 -23.20 -2.10
N ALA A 180 25.01 -23.32 -3.19
CA ALA A 180 24.50 -23.13 -4.54
C ALA A 180 23.47 -24.22 -4.92
N LEU A 181 23.81 -25.51 -4.73
CA LEU A 181 22.91 -26.62 -5.04
C LEU A 181 21.71 -26.65 -4.10
N HIS A 182 21.92 -26.38 -2.80
CA HIS A 182 20.85 -26.25 -1.84
C HIS A 182 19.87 -25.12 -2.25
N THR A 183 20.35 -23.94 -2.64
CA THR A 183 19.54 -22.83 -3.10
C THR A 183 18.78 -23.20 -4.39
N GLN A 184 19.45 -23.83 -5.33
CA GLN A 184 18.81 -24.26 -6.58
C GLN A 184 17.63 -25.20 -6.31
N ILE A 185 17.83 -26.26 -5.54
CA ILE A 185 16.81 -27.27 -5.29
C ILE A 185 15.74 -26.75 -4.32
N MET A 186 16.13 -26.26 -3.14
CA MET A 186 15.18 -25.95 -2.08
C MET A 186 14.45 -24.64 -2.29
N LYS A 187 15.09 -23.63 -2.94
CA LYS A 187 14.50 -22.32 -3.16
C LYS A 187 13.97 -22.16 -4.59
N THR A 188 14.82 -22.32 -5.60
CA THR A 188 14.46 -22.04 -7.00
C THR A 188 13.48 -23.06 -7.56
N ASP A 189 13.80 -24.34 -7.46
CA ASP A 189 12.91 -25.41 -7.95
C ASP A 189 11.70 -25.57 -7.04
N GLY A 190 11.87 -25.40 -5.72
CA GLY A 190 10.75 -25.36 -4.77
C GLY A 190 9.75 -24.25 -5.09
N LEU A 191 10.22 -23.07 -5.50
CA LEU A 191 9.34 -21.99 -5.93
C LEU A 191 8.54 -22.36 -7.19
N LYS A 192 9.21 -22.91 -8.21
CA LYS A 192 8.54 -23.35 -9.45
C LYS A 192 7.47 -24.40 -9.16
N GLN A 193 7.83 -25.42 -8.39
CA GLN A 193 6.89 -26.47 -7.94
C GLN A 193 5.67 -25.88 -7.22
N ALA A 194 5.88 -24.92 -6.33
CA ALA A 194 4.78 -24.29 -5.61
C ALA A 194 3.84 -23.52 -6.55
N LEU A 195 4.39 -22.75 -7.47
CA LEU A 195 3.58 -21.98 -8.41
C LEU A 195 2.74 -22.88 -9.31
N ASP A 196 3.32 -23.96 -9.82
CA ASP A 196 2.62 -24.94 -10.64
C ASP A 196 1.56 -25.70 -9.83
N LYS A 197 1.93 -26.17 -8.64
CA LYS A 197 1.03 -26.93 -7.75
C LYS A 197 -0.23 -26.16 -7.39
N TYR A 198 -0.08 -24.88 -7.09
CA TYR A 198 -1.19 -24.02 -6.67
C TYR A 198 -1.81 -23.24 -7.84
N GLY A 199 -1.22 -23.29 -9.03
CA GLY A 199 -1.70 -22.63 -10.23
C GLY A 199 -1.64 -21.11 -10.15
N PHE A 200 -0.61 -20.55 -9.52
CA PHE A 200 -0.44 -19.11 -9.44
C PHE A 200 0.05 -18.54 -10.77
N ASP A 201 -0.62 -17.49 -11.23
CA ASP A 201 -0.34 -16.82 -12.49
C ASP A 201 0.48 -15.54 -12.34
N ALA A 202 0.52 -14.96 -11.13
CA ALA A 202 1.39 -13.84 -10.77
C ALA A 202 2.02 -14.04 -9.39
N ALA A 203 3.29 -13.67 -9.23
CA ALA A 203 3.98 -13.77 -7.96
C ALA A 203 4.77 -12.51 -7.65
N PHE A 204 4.37 -11.81 -6.58
CA PHE A 204 5.10 -10.66 -6.07
C PHE A 204 6.42 -11.07 -5.44
N GLY A 205 7.51 -10.42 -5.81
CA GLY A 205 8.85 -10.62 -5.29
C GLY A 205 9.50 -9.30 -4.88
N GLY A 206 10.35 -9.35 -3.85
CA GLY A 206 11.01 -8.16 -3.29
C GLY A 206 12.31 -7.76 -4.00
N ALA A 207 12.57 -8.19 -5.21
CA ALA A 207 13.79 -7.83 -5.93
C ALA A 207 13.79 -6.35 -6.34
N ARG A 208 14.96 -5.73 -6.23
CA ARG A 208 15.20 -4.33 -6.59
C ARG A 208 16.28 -4.22 -7.66
N ARG A 209 16.23 -3.16 -8.45
CA ARG A 209 17.22 -2.90 -9.52
C ARG A 209 18.62 -2.59 -8.98
N ASP A 210 18.73 -2.09 -7.75
CA ASP A 210 20.00 -1.73 -7.12
C ASP A 210 20.74 -2.93 -6.51
N GLU A 211 20.10 -4.09 -6.35
CA GLU A 211 20.75 -5.26 -5.74
C GLU A 211 21.88 -5.82 -6.56
N GLU A 212 21.66 -5.97 -7.88
CA GLU A 212 22.65 -6.53 -8.80
C GLU A 212 22.34 -6.20 -10.27
N LYS A 213 23.34 -6.31 -11.14
CA LYS A 213 23.22 -5.98 -12.57
C LYS A 213 22.16 -6.80 -13.32
N SER A 214 21.92 -8.04 -12.95
CA SER A 214 20.91 -8.88 -13.55
C SER A 214 19.50 -8.33 -13.27
N ARG A 215 19.26 -7.85 -12.06
CA ARG A 215 17.99 -7.25 -11.63
C ARG A 215 17.70 -5.92 -12.33
N ALA A 216 18.73 -5.12 -12.61
CA ALA A 216 18.58 -3.85 -13.31
C ALA A 216 17.95 -3.98 -14.72
N LYS A 217 18.05 -5.16 -15.34
CA LYS A 217 17.49 -5.45 -16.68
C LYS A 217 16.08 -6.03 -16.62
N GLU A 218 15.62 -6.46 -15.45
CA GLU A 218 14.32 -7.07 -15.28
C GLU A 218 13.22 -6.00 -15.24
N ARG A 219 12.07 -6.29 -15.86
CA ARG A 219 10.90 -5.42 -15.82
C ARG A 219 10.18 -5.56 -14.49
N ILE A 220 9.35 -4.59 -14.13
CA ILE A 220 8.46 -4.68 -12.96
C ILE A 220 7.50 -5.84 -13.16
N PHE A 221 6.91 -5.98 -14.36
CA PHE A 221 6.13 -7.15 -14.79
C PHE A 221 7.02 -8.06 -15.65
N SER A 222 7.70 -8.99 -15.01
CA SER A 222 8.65 -9.90 -15.67
C SER A 222 7.96 -11.19 -16.09
N PHE A 223 7.70 -11.33 -17.39
CA PHE A 223 7.03 -12.49 -17.97
C PHE A 223 7.92 -13.72 -17.99
N ARG A 224 7.32 -14.86 -17.67
CA ARG A 224 7.94 -16.17 -17.67
C ARG A 224 7.17 -17.13 -18.59
N ASP A 225 7.89 -17.93 -19.33
CA ASP A 225 7.29 -18.97 -20.14
C ASP A 225 6.73 -20.13 -19.26
N SER A 226 6.12 -21.12 -19.88
CA SER A 226 5.57 -22.32 -19.22
C SER A 226 6.63 -23.15 -18.44
N HIS A 227 7.92 -22.88 -18.62
CA HIS A 227 9.03 -23.50 -17.89
C HIS A 227 9.64 -22.53 -16.86
N HIS A 228 8.96 -21.42 -16.56
CA HIS A 228 9.42 -20.35 -15.67
C HIS A 228 10.71 -19.65 -16.13
N ARG A 229 11.07 -19.72 -17.43
CA ARG A 229 12.27 -19.09 -17.96
C ARG A 229 11.98 -17.63 -18.32
N TRP A 230 12.95 -16.78 -18.03
CA TRP A 230 12.93 -15.38 -18.40
C TRP A 230 13.65 -15.18 -19.75
N ASP A 231 12.96 -14.55 -20.69
CA ASP A 231 13.54 -14.11 -21.95
C ASP A 231 13.54 -12.58 -22.00
N PRO A 232 14.73 -11.92 -21.91
CA PRO A 232 14.81 -10.46 -21.91
C PRO A 232 14.36 -9.83 -23.23
N LYS A 233 14.34 -10.58 -24.34
CA LYS A 233 13.91 -10.08 -25.65
C LYS A 233 12.39 -10.07 -25.81
N ASN A 234 11.70 -10.86 -25.02
CA ASN A 234 10.25 -11.06 -25.11
C ASN A 234 9.50 -10.42 -23.93
N GLN A 235 10.05 -9.34 -23.38
CA GLN A 235 9.41 -8.58 -22.31
C GLN A 235 8.61 -7.42 -22.90
N ARG A 236 7.53 -7.03 -22.22
CA ARG A 236 6.70 -5.91 -22.62
C ARG A 236 7.30 -4.59 -22.17
N PRO A 237 7.17 -3.50 -22.96
CA PRO A 237 7.60 -2.19 -22.54
C PRO A 237 6.70 -1.65 -21.40
N GLU A 238 7.30 -0.94 -20.46
CA GLU A 238 6.64 -0.28 -19.31
C GLU A 238 6.80 1.24 -19.45
N LEU A 239 6.33 1.79 -20.57
CA LEU A 239 6.38 3.22 -20.84
C LEU A 239 5.31 3.94 -20.01
N TRP A 240 5.68 5.06 -19.41
CA TRP A 240 4.79 5.92 -18.60
C TRP A 240 4.12 5.18 -17.44
N ASP A 241 4.81 4.20 -16.84
CA ASP A 241 4.30 3.37 -15.74
C ASP A 241 2.96 2.68 -16.08
N LEU A 242 2.74 2.40 -17.35
CA LEU A 242 1.62 1.60 -17.82
C LEU A 242 2.02 0.12 -17.83
N TYR A 243 1.32 -0.66 -17.03
CA TYR A 243 1.55 -2.10 -16.91
C TYR A 243 0.53 -2.89 -17.72
N ASN A 244 0.97 -3.98 -18.32
CA ASN A 244 0.11 -4.86 -19.07
C ASN A 244 0.32 -6.29 -18.60
N ALA A 245 -0.62 -6.77 -17.78
CA ALA A 245 -0.61 -8.12 -17.22
C ALA A 245 -1.21 -9.19 -18.15
N ARG A 246 -1.65 -8.83 -19.35
CA ARG A 246 -2.19 -9.81 -20.33
C ARG A 246 -1.13 -10.86 -20.62
N LYS A 247 -1.45 -12.13 -20.39
CA LYS A 247 -0.56 -13.27 -20.58
C LYS A 247 -1.13 -14.27 -21.57
N SER A 248 -0.25 -15.02 -22.21
CA SER A 248 -0.61 -16.15 -23.04
C SER A 248 -0.81 -17.40 -22.17
N LYS A 249 -1.46 -18.43 -22.73
CA LYS A 249 -1.66 -19.69 -22.01
C LYS A 249 -0.31 -20.31 -21.60
N GLY A 250 -0.16 -20.58 -20.30
CA GLY A 250 1.06 -21.15 -19.74
C GLY A 250 2.12 -20.11 -19.33
N GLU A 251 1.93 -18.82 -19.61
CA GLU A 251 2.79 -17.75 -19.08
C GLU A 251 2.41 -17.41 -17.63
N SER A 252 3.40 -16.99 -16.86
CA SER A 252 3.23 -16.41 -15.53
C SER A 252 4.04 -15.11 -15.41
N ILE A 253 3.69 -14.29 -14.43
CA ILE A 253 4.36 -13.00 -14.21
C ILE A 253 5.06 -13.00 -12.86
N ARG A 254 6.33 -12.59 -12.82
CA ARG A 254 7.00 -12.16 -11.61
C ARG A 254 6.82 -10.65 -11.51
N VAL A 255 6.30 -10.17 -10.40
CA VAL A 255 6.03 -8.76 -10.18
C VAL A 255 6.94 -8.21 -9.10
N PHE A 256 7.61 -7.09 -9.37
CA PHE A 256 8.59 -6.49 -8.48
C PHE A 256 8.18 -5.09 -8.05
N PRO A 257 7.26 -4.94 -7.08
CA PRO A 257 6.77 -3.63 -6.65
C PRO A 257 7.85 -2.71 -6.08
N LEU A 258 8.93 -3.30 -5.56
CA LEU A 258 10.07 -2.57 -5.00
C LEU A 258 11.18 -2.30 -6.01
N SER A 259 10.94 -2.51 -7.30
CA SER A 259 11.99 -2.45 -8.34
C SER A 259 12.78 -1.15 -8.33
N ASN A 260 12.13 -0.02 -8.10
CA ASN A 260 12.72 1.32 -8.09
C ASN A 260 13.22 1.79 -6.70
N TRP A 261 13.03 0.98 -5.66
CA TRP A 261 13.51 1.28 -4.31
C TRP A 261 15.00 0.99 -4.17
N THR A 262 15.70 1.81 -3.42
CA THR A 262 17.08 1.53 -3.00
C THR A 262 17.11 0.80 -1.66
N GLU A 263 18.30 0.28 -1.30
CA GLU A 263 18.52 -0.32 0.02
C GLU A 263 18.18 0.67 1.15
N LEU A 264 18.52 1.96 0.97
CA LEU A 264 18.23 3.00 1.97
C LEU A 264 16.72 3.25 2.10
N ASP A 265 15.97 3.25 1.00
CA ASP A 265 14.52 3.45 1.03
C ASP A 265 13.81 2.33 1.80
N ILE A 266 14.33 1.10 1.73
CA ILE A 266 13.79 -0.06 2.47
C ILE A 266 13.94 0.10 3.99
N TRP A 267 14.96 0.80 4.45
CA TRP A 267 15.23 0.99 5.88
C TRP A 267 14.58 2.25 6.48
N GLN A 268 14.00 3.13 5.68
CA GLN A 268 13.25 4.31 6.13
C GLN A 268 11.81 3.98 6.51
#